data_9a0416626d5ad303a6834b86697b4a29
#
_entry.id   9a0416626d5ad303a6834b86697b4a29
#
_cell.length_a   1.000
_cell.length_b   1.000
_cell.length_c   1.000
_cell.angle_alpha   90.00
_cell.angle_beta   90.00
_cell.angle_gamma   90.00
#
_symmetry.space_group_name_H-M   'P 1'
#
loop_
_entity.id
_entity.type
_entity.pdbx_description
1 polymer ?
#
loop_
_entity_poly.entity_id
_entity_poly.type
_entity_poly.pdbx_seq_one_letter_code
_entity_poly.pdbx_strand_id
1 'polypeptide(L)'
;EDLERGILRHVSSQSFPEDPLRVLRGAQFAARFGFSVAPETVALCKTMDLAALSGERVMAELEKALLKAPRPSVFFETLGQMEQLGVWFPEVQALIGVPQEPRFHPEGDVWNHTVLVLDRAAALRAQAEHPRELMFAALCHDFGKPDTTRRDGTGRIRSFGHEEAGLAPAEAFLARISREKQLRCYVLNMVKLHMRPNMLAAQHSGQKSCNKLFDESLCPEDLLLLAKADATGKTGFPDYAPTESYLRTALAAYRALLAQPYVQGADLVAAGFAPGKDFAPALALAHRLRLAGVPKQEALAQTAAFLRKGRKKEASPPGGAPKSFPSGGAGSR
;
A
#
# COMPACT_ATOMS: atom_id res chain seq x y z
N GLU A 1 5.55 43.00 -0.31
CA GLU A 1 5.40 42.93 1.17
C GLU A 1 4.91 41.56 1.65
N ASP A 2 3.72 41.07 1.20
CA ASP A 2 3.26 39.74 1.61
C ASP A 2 4.19 38.60 1.13
N LEU A 3 4.73 38.70 -0.08
CA LEU A 3 5.69 37.74 -0.63
C LEU A 3 6.98 37.68 0.21
N GLU A 4 7.49 38.82 0.64
CA GLU A 4 8.69 38.90 1.50
C GLU A 4 8.46 38.32 2.88
N ARG A 5 7.22 38.42 3.38
CA ARG A 5 6.80 37.83 4.67
C ARG A 5 6.36 36.37 4.58
N GLY A 6 6.32 35.81 3.38
CA GLY A 6 5.83 34.44 3.17
C GLY A 6 4.33 34.29 3.46
N ILE A 7 3.51 35.30 3.09
CA ILE A 7 2.07 35.30 3.35
C ILE A 7 1.31 35.16 2.03
N LEU A 8 0.39 34.17 2.00
CA LEU A 8 -0.57 33.99 0.91
C LEU A 8 -1.87 34.72 1.25
N ARG A 9 -2.18 35.73 0.49
CA ARG A 9 -3.41 36.53 0.63
C ARG A 9 -4.17 36.55 -0.69
N HIS A 10 -5.48 36.43 -0.64
CA HIS A 10 -6.33 36.62 -1.81
C HIS A 10 -6.32 38.08 -2.24
N VAL A 11 -6.37 38.34 -3.54
CA VAL A 11 -6.30 39.71 -4.10
C VAL A 11 -7.64 40.41 -3.97
N SER A 12 -8.75 39.69 -4.17
CA SER A 12 -10.12 40.25 -4.12
C SER A 12 -11.05 39.23 -3.50
N SER A 13 -11.80 39.64 -2.47
CA SER A 13 -12.82 38.83 -1.82
C SER A 13 -14.02 38.52 -2.72
N GLN A 14 -14.26 39.31 -3.77
CA GLN A 14 -15.34 39.06 -4.72
C GLN A 14 -14.93 38.03 -5.78
N SER A 15 -13.73 38.17 -6.36
CA SER A 15 -13.28 37.26 -7.43
C SER A 15 -12.68 35.96 -6.93
N PHE A 16 -12.15 35.90 -5.71
CA PHE A 16 -11.53 34.68 -5.19
C PHE A 16 -12.48 33.48 -5.14
N PRO A 17 -13.75 33.61 -4.73
CA PRO A 17 -14.71 32.50 -4.70
C PRO A 17 -15.20 32.00 -6.06
N GLU A 18 -14.93 32.73 -7.15
CA GLU A 18 -15.32 32.31 -8.52
C GLU A 18 -14.66 30.98 -8.94
N ASP A 19 -13.50 30.64 -8.38
CA ASP A 19 -12.83 29.36 -8.63
C ASP A 19 -12.45 28.68 -7.31
N PRO A 20 -13.24 27.69 -6.85
CA PRO A 20 -12.95 26.94 -5.62
C PRO A 20 -11.60 26.24 -5.60
N LEU A 21 -10.98 25.95 -6.77
CA LEU A 21 -9.63 25.37 -6.83
C LEU A 21 -8.58 26.26 -6.15
N ARG A 22 -8.83 27.55 -6.02
CA ARG A 22 -7.91 28.48 -5.34
C ARG A 22 -7.65 28.10 -3.89
N VAL A 23 -8.58 27.41 -3.22
CA VAL A 23 -8.40 26.85 -1.87
C VAL A 23 -7.28 25.81 -1.89
N LEU A 24 -7.38 24.81 -2.79
CA LEU A 24 -6.35 23.77 -2.94
C LEU A 24 -5.00 24.35 -3.40
N ARG A 25 -5.03 25.33 -4.30
CA ARG A 25 -3.82 26.05 -4.75
C ARG A 25 -3.17 26.80 -3.61
N GLY A 26 -3.94 27.44 -2.74
CA GLY A 26 -3.43 28.11 -1.54
C GLY A 26 -2.72 27.15 -0.60
N ALA A 27 -3.34 26.01 -0.30
CA ALA A 27 -2.75 24.96 0.51
C ALA A 27 -1.48 24.37 -0.15
N GLN A 28 -1.50 24.17 -1.47
CA GLN A 28 -0.35 23.66 -2.25
C GLN A 28 0.81 24.66 -2.25
N PHE A 29 0.54 25.97 -2.37
CA PHE A 29 1.59 26.99 -2.29
C PHE A 29 2.15 27.11 -0.87
N ALA A 30 1.29 27.03 0.16
CA ALA A 30 1.75 27.00 1.55
C ALA A 30 2.75 25.86 1.77
N ALA A 31 2.42 24.66 1.31
CA ALA A 31 3.30 23.48 1.44
C ALA A 31 4.62 23.62 0.65
N ARG A 32 4.56 24.16 -0.57
CA ARG A 32 5.74 24.26 -1.45
C ARG A 32 6.72 25.34 -1.07
N PHE A 33 6.22 26.47 -0.61
CA PHE A 33 7.04 27.65 -0.33
C PHE A 33 7.25 27.91 1.16
N GLY A 34 6.58 27.12 2.03
CA GLY A 34 6.63 27.35 3.48
C GLY A 34 5.90 28.62 3.90
N PHE A 35 4.90 29.05 3.11
CA PHE A 35 4.14 30.27 3.38
C PHE A 35 2.96 29.99 4.29
N SER A 36 2.57 30.98 5.08
CA SER A 36 1.32 30.98 5.84
C SER A 36 0.18 31.60 5.03
N VAL A 37 -1.05 31.17 5.29
CA VAL A 37 -2.23 31.77 4.68
C VAL A 37 -2.78 32.85 5.60
N ALA A 38 -3.06 34.03 5.04
CA ALA A 38 -3.61 35.16 5.81
C ALA A 38 -4.95 34.78 6.46
N PRO A 39 -5.21 35.20 7.73
CA PRO A 39 -6.43 34.81 8.45
C PRO A 39 -7.74 35.11 7.71
N GLU A 40 -7.83 36.26 7.04
CA GLU A 40 -8.99 36.65 6.23
C GLU A 40 -9.15 35.76 4.97
N THR A 41 -8.04 35.24 4.42
CA THR A 41 -8.11 34.27 3.33
C THR A 41 -8.56 32.91 3.82
N VAL A 42 -8.10 32.48 5.01
CA VAL A 42 -8.60 31.27 5.67
C VAL A 42 -10.11 31.38 5.93
N ALA A 43 -10.56 32.52 6.48
CA ALA A 43 -11.97 32.75 6.75
C ALA A 43 -12.82 32.69 5.47
N LEU A 44 -12.34 33.27 4.38
CA LEU A 44 -13.01 33.20 3.07
C LEU A 44 -13.04 31.77 2.53
N CYS A 45 -11.94 31.00 2.61
CA CYS A 45 -11.87 29.62 2.16
C CYS A 45 -12.88 28.72 2.88
N LYS A 46 -13.16 28.94 4.17
CA LYS A 46 -14.17 28.18 4.94
C LYS A 46 -15.59 28.26 4.35
N THR A 47 -15.91 29.35 3.65
CA THR A 47 -17.24 29.57 3.08
C THR A 47 -17.40 29.00 1.66
N MET A 48 -16.31 28.48 1.06
CA MET A 48 -16.30 28.04 -0.32
C MET A 48 -16.72 26.57 -0.46
N ASP A 49 -17.51 26.26 -1.50
CA ASP A 49 -17.90 24.90 -1.83
C ASP A 49 -16.91 24.25 -2.80
N LEU A 50 -16.18 23.24 -2.35
CA LEU A 50 -15.23 22.46 -3.14
C LEU A 50 -15.84 21.24 -3.80
N ALA A 51 -17.09 20.88 -3.49
CA ALA A 51 -17.72 19.64 -3.99
C ALA A 51 -17.88 19.63 -5.52
N ALA A 52 -18.01 20.80 -6.15
CA ALA A 52 -18.15 20.94 -7.60
C ALA A 52 -16.82 20.75 -8.39
N LEU A 53 -15.67 20.65 -7.72
CA LEU A 53 -14.39 20.42 -8.40
C LEU A 53 -14.34 19.03 -9.05
N SER A 54 -13.67 18.90 -10.18
CA SER A 54 -13.38 17.58 -10.75
C SER A 54 -12.19 16.92 -10.03
N GLY A 55 -12.23 15.58 -9.90
CA GLY A 55 -11.14 14.82 -9.29
C GLY A 55 -9.78 15.06 -9.97
N GLU A 56 -9.76 15.28 -11.28
CA GLU A 56 -8.54 15.58 -12.04
C GLU A 56 -7.89 16.90 -11.60
N ARG A 57 -8.72 17.94 -11.36
CA ARG A 57 -8.20 19.23 -10.85
C ARG A 57 -7.65 19.11 -9.43
N VAL A 58 -8.34 18.35 -8.58
CA VAL A 58 -7.88 18.05 -7.21
C VAL A 58 -6.58 17.26 -7.24
N MET A 59 -6.52 16.21 -8.07
CA MET A 59 -5.32 15.39 -8.26
C MET A 59 -4.11 16.24 -8.66
N ALA A 60 -4.28 17.16 -9.60
CA ALA A 60 -3.20 18.01 -10.09
C ALA A 60 -2.61 18.91 -8.98
N GLU A 61 -3.41 19.44 -8.06
CA GLU A 61 -2.89 20.25 -6.94
C GLU A 61 -2.29 19.37 -5.84
N LEU A 62 -2.91 18.20 -5.55
CA LEU A 62 -2.37 17.22 -4.62
C LEU A 62 -1.00 16.71 -5.06
N GLU A 63 -0.83 16.31 -6.32
CA GLU A 63 0.46 15.87 -6.85
C GLU A 63 1.56 16.92 -6.72
N LYS A 64 1.23 18.19 -6.98
CA LYS A 64 2.20 19.27 -6.79
C LYS A 64 2.63 19.39 -5.33
N ALA A 65 1.69 19.22 -4.38
CA ALA A 65 2.02 19.21 -2.96
C ALA A 65 2.90 17.99 -2.61
N LEU A 66 2.49 16.79 -3.00
CA LEU A 66 3.20 15.54 -2.68
C LEU A 66 4.62 15.48 -3.29
N LEU A 67 4.76 15.93 -4.54
CA LEU A 67 6.02 15.77 -5.29
C LEU A 67 6.97 16.95 -5.20
N LYS A 68 6.47 18.15 -4.92
CA LYS A 68 7.28 19.39 -4.98
C LYS A 68 7.47 20.07 -3.62
N ALA A 69 6.59 19.80 -2.64
CA ALA A 69 6.76 20.37 -1.32
C ALA A 69 7.86 19.66 -0.52
N PRO A 70 8.69 20.38 0.24
CA PRO A 70 9.60 19.80 1.22
C PRO A 70 8.82 19.14 2.38
N ARG A 71 7.65 19.70 2.74
CA ARG A 71 6.73 19.20 3.77
C ARG A 71 5.32 19.14 3.22
N PRO A 72 4.93 18.01 2.59
CA PRO A 72 3.57 17.82 2.06
C PRO A 72 2.48 17.85 3.14
N SER A 73 2.82 17.56 4.40
CA SER A 73 1.91 17.67 5.55
C SER A 73 1.20 19.02 5.60
N VAL A 74 1.90 20.10 5.30
CA VAL A 74 1.39 21.48 5.34
C VAL A 74 0.17 21.66 4.41
N PHE A 75 0.08 20.92 3.31
CA PHE A 75 -1.09 20.94 2.43
C PHE A 75 -2.37 20.54 3.18
N PHE A 76 -2.30 19.41 3.89
CA PHE A 76 -3.44 18.87 4.65
C PHE A 76 -3.72 19.68 5.91
N GLU A 77 -2.68 20.12 6.62
CA GLU A 77 -2.79 21.01 7.78
C GLU A 77 -3.49 22.32 7.40
N THR A 78 -3.12 22.92 6.26
CA THR A 78 -3.74 24.15 5.75
C THR A 78 -5.21 23.93 5.38
N LEU A 79 -5.53 22.81 4.72
CA LEU A 79 -6.93 22.46 4.43
C LEU A 79 -7.75 22.24 5.71
N GLY A 80 -7.14 21.66 6.74
CA GLY A 80 -7.76 21.53 8.07
C GLY A 80 -8.07 22.89 8.69
N GLN A 81 -7.14 23.86 8.64
CA GLN A 81 -7.36 25.24 9.12
C GLN A 81 -8.50 25.94 8.36
N MET A 82 -8.62 25.64 7.06
CA MET A 82 -9.70 26.14 6.19
C MET A 82 -11.01 25.37 6.34
N GLU A 83 -11.08 24.35 7.19
CA GLU A 83 -12.24 23.44 7.36
C GLU A 83 -12.66 22.76 6.04
N GLN A 84 -11.70 22.57 5.11
CA GLN A 84 -11.94 22.00 3.77
C GLN A 84 -11.33 20.61 3.56
N LEU A 85 -10.72 20.04 4.62
CA LEU A 85 -10.03 18.76 4.53
C LEU A 85 -10.98 17.61 4.12
N GLY A 86 -12.15 17.51 4.77
CA GLY A 86 -13.05 16.38 4.60
C GLY A 86 -13.83 16.34 3.28
N VAL A 87 -13.85 17.45 2.53
CA VAL A 87 -14.61 17.49 1.27
C VAL A 87 -14.01 16.55 0.22
N TRP A 88 -12.70 16.57 0.08
CA TRP A 88 -11.98 15.72 -0.89
C TRP A 88 -11.12 14.62 -0.25
N PHE A 89 -10.81 14.75 1.03
CA PHE A 89 -9.92 13.86 1.77
C PHE A 89 -10.57 13.34 3.06
N PRO A 90 -11.80 12.77 3.01
CA PRO A 90 -12.49 12.29 4.21
C PRO A 90 -11.72 11.16 4.89
N GLU A 91 -11.00 10.33 4.14
CA GLU A 91 -10.16 9.27 4.69
C GLU A 91 -9.00 9.83 5.53
N VAL A 92 -8.42 10.94 5.08
CA VAL A 92 -7.37 11.64 5.82
C VAL A 92 -7.94 12.33 7.06
N GLN A 93 -9.12 12.94 6.95
CA GLN A 93 -9.82 13.55 8.10
C GLN A 93 -10.20 12.51 9.15
N ALA A 94 -10.57 11.30 8.73
CA ALA A 94 -10.94 10.21 9.64
C ALA A 94 -9.78 9.74 10.54
N LEU A 95 -8.54 10.09 10.22
CA LEU A 95 -7.36 9.76 11.04
C LEU A 95 -7.24 10.65 12.29
N ILE A 96 -7.89 11.83 12.27
CA ILE A 96 -7.82 12.81 13.36
C ILE A 96 -8.49 12.23 14.62
N GLY A 97 -7.76 12.23 15.73
CA GLY A 97 -8.26 11.73 17.01
C GLY A 97 -8.29 10.20 17.14
N VAL A 98 -7.85 9.43 16.15
CA VAL A 98 -7.73 7.98 16.28
C VAL A 98 -6.53 7.65 17.17
N PRO A 99 -6.72 7.07 18.37
CA PRO A 99 -5.65 6.89 19.33
C PRO A 99 -4.67 5.81 18.89
N GLN A 100 -3.40 5.96 19.28
CA GLN A 100 -2.35 4.97 19.10
C GLN A 100 -1.71 4.60 20.45
N GLU A 101 -0.98 3.49 20.49
CA GLU A 101 -0.26 3.07 21.68
C GLU A 101 0.91 4.05 21.97
N PRO A 102 0.88 4.84 23.06
CA PRO A 102 1.84 5.92 23.29
C PRO A 102 3.29 5.47 23.37
N ARG A 103 3.53 4.21 23.76
CA ARG A 103 4.86 3.61 23.80
C ARG A 103 5.53 3.55 22.42
N PHE A 104 4.74 3.36 21.36
CA PHE A 104 5.23 3.21 19.99
C PHE A 104 4.96 4.44 19.14
N HIS A 105 4.04 5.31 19.58
CA HIS A 105 3.59 6.50 18.88
C HIS A 105 3.51 7.69 19.84
N PRO A 106 4.67 8.20 20.32
CA PRO A 106 4.71 9.35 21.21
C PRO A 106 4.22 10.64 20.55
N GLU A 107 4.15 10.66 19.21
CA GLU A 107 3.59 11.75 18.39
C GLU A 107 2.08 11.94 18.58
N GLY A 108 1.36 10.94 19.13
CA GLY A 108 -0.07 11.03 19.48
C GLY A 108 -0.97 10.18 18.60
N ASP A 109 -1.94 10.78 17.90
CA ASP A 109 -2.94 10.10 17.11
C ASP A 109 -2.43 9.67 15.71
N VAL A 110 -3.27 8.93 14.97
CA VAL A 110 -2.92 8.44 13.63
C VAL A 110 -2.71 9.58 12.63
N TRP A 111 -3.42 10.71 12.78
CA TRP A 111 -3.21 11.89 11.95
C TRP A 111 -1.78 12.42 12.11
N ASN A 112 -1.35 12.68 13.35
CA ASN A 112 -0.01 13.18 13.62
C ASN A 112 1.07 12.25 13.08
N HIS A 113 0.89 10.93 13.25
CA HIS A 113 1.77 9.94 12.66
C HIS A 113 1.81 10.04 11.13
N THR A 114 0.64 10.03 10.47
CA THR A 114 0.55 10.03 9.02
C THR A 114 1.21 11.26 8.38
N VAL A 115 1.03 12.45 8.95
CA VAL A 115 1.67 13.67 8.41
C VAL A 115 3.19 13.63 8.59
N LEU A 116 3.70 13.07 9.69
CA LEU A 116 5.14 12.88 9.88
C LEU A 116 5.72 11.84 8.91
N VAL A 117 5.03 10.73 8.71
CA VAL A 117 5.41 9.70 7.72
C VAL A 117 5.43 10.29 6.31
N LEU A 118 4.44 11.11 5.97
CA LEU A 118 4.35 11.76 4.66
C LEU A 118 5.55 12.71 4.41
N ASP A 119 5.92 13.53 5.40
CA ASP A 119 7.09 14.42 5.32
C ASP A 119 8.40 13.59 5.25
N ARG A 120 8.46 12.47 5.97
CA ARG A 120 9.61 11.57 5.90
C ARG A 120 9.73 10.88 4.54
N ALA A 121 8.61 10.42 3.97
CA ALA A 121 8.57 9.88 2.61
C ALA A 121 9.01 10.93 1.59
N ALA A 122 8.61 12.19 1.75
CA ALA A 122 9.05 13.29 0.89
C ALA A 122 10.57 13.50 0.91
N ALA A 123 11.21 13.33 2.05
CA ALA A 123 12.68 13.39 2.17
C ALA A 123 13.37 12.19 1.50
N LEU A 124 12.69 11.07 1.37
CA LEU A 124 13.21 9.84 0.76
C LEU A 124 12.84 9.67 -0.72
N ARG A 125 11.84 10.39 -1.24
CA ARG A 125 11.24 10.17 -2.56
C ARG A 125 12.21 10.22 -3.73
N ALA A 126 13.32 10.96 -3.61
CA ALA A 126 14.35 10.99 -4.65
C ALA A 126 15.13 9.67 -4.80
N GLN A 127 15.01 8.75 -3.85
CA GLN A 127 15.61 7.42 -3.87
C GLN A 127 14.64 6.36 -4.42
N ALA A 128 13.35 6.71 -4.61
CA ALA A 128 12.31 5.80 -5.04
C ALA A 128 12.40 5.53 -6.55
N GLU A 129 12.05 4.31 -6.96
CA GLU A 129 11.84 3.96 -8.36
C GLU A 129 10.56 4.61 -8.90
N HIS A 130 9.52 4.73 -8.03
CA HIS A 130 8.23 5.32 -8.34
C HIS A 130 7.87 6.40 -7.29
N PRO A 131 8.49 7.60 -7.34
CA PRO A 131 8.33 8.64 -6.32
C PRO A 131 6.87 9.08 -6.10
N ARG A 132 6.08 9.15 -7.17
CA ARG A 132 4.66 9.53 -7.12
C ARG A 132 3.86 8.51 -6.35
N GLU A 133 3.97 7.26 -6.73
CA GLU A 133 3.26 6.13 -6.14
C GLU A 133 3.65 5.93 -4.67
N LEU A 134 4.93 6.08 -4.34
CA LEU A 134 5.42 6.04 -2.95
C LEU A 134 4.74 7.11 -2.08
N MET A 135 4.59 8.34 -2.59
CA MET A 135 3.95 9.42 -1.83
C MET A 135 2.47 9.17 -1.58
N PHE A 136 1.75 8.59 -2.57
CA PHE A 136 0.36 8.17 -2.36
C PHE A 136 0.27 6.99 -1.38
N ALA A 137 1.19 6.04 -1.45
CA ALA A 137 1.25 4.93 -0.49
C ALA A 137 1.51 5.41 0.94
N ALA A 138 2.43 6.38 1.11
CA ALA A 138 2.69 6.99 2.41
C ALA A 138 1.47 7.74 2.98
N LEU A 139 0.66 8.38 2.13
CA LEU A 139 -0.59 9.02 2.55
C LEU A 139 -1.64 7.99 3.00
N CYS A 140 -1.74 6.87 2.28
CA CYS A 140 -2.82 5.89 2.46
C CYS A 140 -2.50 4.77 3.45
N HIS A 141 -1.24 4.60 3.89
CA HIS A 141 -0.77 3.38 4.57
C HIS A 141 -1.61 3.01 5.80
N ASP A 142 -2.11 3.99 6.53
CA ASP A 142 -2.83 3.84 7.79
C ASP A 142 -4.34 4.10 7.70
N PHE A 143 -4.93 4.20 6.51
CA PHE A 143 -6.36 4.46 6.33
C PHE A 143 -7.29 3.40 6.94
N GLY A 144 -6.77 2.23 7.29
CA GLY A 144 -7.53 1.20 7.98
C GLY A 144 -7.57 1.32 9.50
N LYS A 145 -6.77 2.20 10.11
CA LYS A 145 -6.72 2.35 11.57
C LYS A 145 -8.03 2.87 12.19
N PRO A 146 -8.77 3.79 11.58
CA PRO A 146 -10.06 4.22 12.15
C PRO A 146 -11.01 3.07 12.45
N ASP A 147 -11.09 2.09 11.56
CA ASP A 147 -12.01 0.95 11.68
C ASP A 147 -11.49 -0.19 12.56
N THR A 148 -10.17 -0.28 12.75
CA THR A 148 -9.53 -1.42 13.42
C THR A 148 -8.98 -1.12 14.80
N THR A 149 -8.84 0.18 15.14
CA THR A 149 -8.27 0.57 16.44
C THR A 149 -9.21 0.23 17.58
N ARG A 150 -8.70 -0.55 18.53
CA ARG A 150 -9.43 -0.99 19.74
C ARG A 150 -8.49 -1.00 20.94
N ARG A 151 -9.05 -0.85 22.15
CA ARG A 151 -8.37 -1.15 23.40
C ARG A 151 -8.57 -2.63 23.74
N ASP A 152 -7.48 -3.35 23.97
CA ASP A 152 -7.55 -4.74 24.43
C ASP A 152 -7.89 -4.81 25.95
N GLY A 153 -8.10 -6.05 26.46
CA GLY A 153 -8.43 -6.27 27.87
C GLY A 153 -7.37 -5.79 28.87
N THR A 154 -6.16 -5.43 28.43
CA THR A 154 -5.08 -4.84 29.23
C THR A 154 -5.05 -3.31 29.13
N GLY A 155 -5.95 -2.69 28.39
CA GLY A 155 -6.02 -1.26 28.13
C GLY A 155 -5.08 -0.77 27.02
N ARG A 156 -4.29 -1.64 26.38
CA ARG A 156 -3.41 -1.29 25.29
C ARG A 156 -4.19 -1.03 24.00
N ILE A 157 -3.73 -0.05 23.24
CA ILE A 157 -4.31 0.30 21.94
C ILE A 157 -3.67 -0.53 20.84
N ARG A 158 -4.51 -1.17 20.01
CA ARG A 158 -4.07 -2.01 18.92
C ARG A 158 -4.95 -1.80 17.69
N SER A 159 -4.35 -1.93 16.50
CA SER A 159 -5.01 -1.76 15.19
C SER A 159 -4.71 -2.99 14.32
N PHE A 160 -5.06 -4.18 14.80
CA PHE A 160 -4.79 -5.42 14.06
C PHE A 160 -5.56 -5.47 12.74
N GLY A 161 -4.86 -5.82 11.66
CA GLY A 161 -5.44 -5.97 10.33
C GLY A 161 -5.76 -4.64 9.64
N HIS A 162 -5.21 -3.52 10.13
CA HIS A 162 -5.42 -2.20 9.49
C HIS A 162 -4.86 -2.16 8.06
N GLU A 163 -3.82 -2.94 7.75
CA GLU A 163 -3.24 -3.06 6.43
C GLU A 163 -4.23 -3.66 5.41
N GLU A 164 -5.07 -4.59 5.83
CA GLU A 164 -6.11 -5.16 4.96
C GLU A 164 -7.38 -4.28 4.97
N ALA A 165 -7.79 -3.78 6.14
CA ALA A 165 -8.94 -2.87 6.27
C ALA A 165 -8.72 -1.54 5.53
N GLY A 166 -7.46 -1.11 5.38
CA GLY A 166 -7.08 0.11 4.67
C GLY A 166 -7.25 0.04 3.15
N LEU A 167 -7.42 -1.15 2.58
CA LEU A 167 -7.52 -1.31 1.12
C LEU A 167 -8.77 -0.63 0.56
N ALA A 168 -9.92 -0.81 1.19
CA ALA A 168 -11.18 -0.24 0.71
C ALA A 168 -11.20 1.31 0.76
N PRO A 169 -10.83 1.98 1.87
CA PRO A 169 -10.74 3.44 1.88
C PRO A 169 -9.66 3.99 0.94
N ALA A 170 -8.50 3.32 0.80
CA ALA A 170 -7.48 3.73 -0.17
C ALA A 170 -7.98 3.61 -1.62
N GLU A 171 -8.69 2.54 -1.98
CA GLU A 171 -9.33 2.38 -3.29
C GLU A 171 -10.36 3.48 -3.54
N ALA A 172 -11.23 3.78 -2.57
CA ALA A 172 -12.26 4.82 -2.68
C ALA A 172 -11.63 6.21 -2.89
N PHE A 173 -10.60 6.54 -2.11
CA PHE A 173 -9.83 7.79 -2.26
C PHE A 173 -9.23 7.91 -3.66
N LEU A 174 -8.47 6.91 -4.10
CA LEU A 174 -7.80 6.93 -5.41
C LEU A 174 -8.79 6.96 -6.57
N ALA A 175 -9.91 6.23 -6.48
CA ALA A 175 -10.95 6.24 -7.51
C ALA A 175 -11.65 7.60 -7.65
N ARG A 176 -11.74 8.36 -6.56
CA ARG A 176 -12.32 9.72 -6.54
C ARG A 176 -11.48 10.72 -7.32
N ILE A 177 -10.15 10.59 -7.27
CA ILE A 177 -9.21 11.58 -7.85
C ILE A 177 -8.53 11.10 -9.13
N SER A 178 -8.51 9.80 -9.43
CA SER A 178 -7.79 9.24 -10.59
C SER A 178 -8.46 8.00 -11.18
N ARG A 179 -8.38 7.86 -12.51
CA ARG A 179 -8.78 6.64 -13.25
C ARG A 179 -7.62 5.68 -13.51
N GLU A 180 -6.43 5.98 -13.06
CA GLU A 180 -5.21 5.23 -13.31
C GLU A 180 -5.17 3.92 -12.53
N LYS A 181 -5.40 2.79 -13.22
CA LYS A 181 -5.38 1.46 -12.61
C LYS A 181 -4.00 1.09 -12.04
N GLN A 182 -2.92 1.50 -12.71
CA GLN A 182 -1.55 1.19 -12.27
C GLN A 182 -1.24 1.86 -10.92
N LEU A 183 -1.56 3.15 -10.77
CA LEU A 183 -1.43 3.87 -9.50
C LEU A 183 -2.19 3.14 -8.38
N ARG A 184 -3.45 2.77 -8.63
CA ARG A 184 -4.26 2.05 -7.64
C ARG A 184 -3.67 0.70 -7.24
N CYS A 185 -3.33 -0.14 -8.23
CA CYS A 185 -2.71 -1.44 -7.95
C CYS A 185 -1.44 -1.31 -7.11
N TYR A 186 -0.61 -0.33 -7.46
CA TYR A 186 0.64 -0.09 -6.76
C TYR A 186 0.41 0.36 -5.32
N VAL A 187 -0.40 1.39 -5.11
CA VAL A 187 -0.68 1.93 -3.76
C VAL A 187 -1.33 0.87 -2.87
N LEU A 188 -2.31 0.13 -3.37
CA LEU A 188 -2.97 -0.94 -2.60
C LEU A 188 -1.99 -2.06 -2.23
N ASN A 189 -1.07 -2.42 -3.13
CA ASN A 189 -0.02 -3.39 -2.81
C ASN A 189 0.88 -2.88 -1.68
N MET A 190 1.29 -1.61 -1.72
CA MET A 190 2.11 -0.99 -0.68
C MET A 190 1.37 -0.91 0.66
N VAL A 191 0.11 -0.47 0.67
CA VAL A 191 -0.74 -0.40 1.87
C VAL A 191 -0.85 -1.79 2.52
N LYS A 192 -1.10 -2.83 1.73
CA LYS A 192 -1.19 -4.21 2.21
C LYS A 192 0.09 -4.73 2.84
N LEU A 193 1.23 -4.31 2.35
CA LEU A 193 2.53 -4.90 2.71
C LEU A 193 3.37 -4.04 3.66
N HIS A 194 3.00 -2.77 3.92
CA HIS A 194 3.86 -1.77 4.58
C HIS A 194 4.41 -2.21 5.94
N MET A 195 3.61 -2.93 6.72
CA MET A 195 4.02 -3.42 8.06
C MET A 195 5.07 -4.54 8.01
N ARG A 196 5.06 -5.35 6.95
CA ARG A 196 5.80 -6.62 6.90
C ARG A 196 7.32 -6.46 6.91
N PRO A 197 7.95 -5.49 6.22
CA PRO A 197 9.41 -5.34 6.27
C PRO A 197 9.93 -5.17 7.69
N ASN A 198 9.37 -4.21 8.44
CA ASN A 198 9.80 -3.92 9.81
C ASN A 198 9.51 -5.09 10.77
N MET A 199 8.41 -5.82 10.57
CA MET A 199 8.10 -7.03 11.34
C MET A 199 9.13 -8.14 11.09
N LEU A 200 9.50 -8.41 9.83
CA LEU A 200 10.50 -9.44 9.47
C LEU A 200 11.86 -9.10 10.06
N ALA A 201 12.27 -7.83 10.02
CA ALA A 201 13.52 -7.37 10.61
C ALA A 201 13.50 -7.52 12.15
N ALA A 202 12.44 -7.08 12.82
CA ALA A 202 12.30 -7.19 14.27
C ALA A 202 12.31 -8.65 14.77
N GLN A 203 11.80 -9.57 13.96
CA GLN A 203 11.77 -11.01 14.25
C GLN A 203 13.02 -11.75 13.79
N HIS A 204 13.99 -11.09 13.16
CA HIS A 204 15.14 -11.71 12.50
C HIS A 204 14.74 -12.90 11.61
N SER A 205 13.68 -12.72 10.82
CA SER A 205 13.08 -13.77 9.99
C SER A 205 14.06 -14.28 8.93
N GLY A 206 14.02 -15.59 8.64
CA GLY A 206 14.90 -16.19 7.63
C GLY A 206 14.61 -15.72 6.21
N GLN A 207 15.59 -15.89 5.30
CA GLN A 207 15.56 -15.45 3.90
C GLN A 207 14.28 -15.89 3.14
N LYS A 208 13.75 -17.09 3.40
CA LYS A 208 12.51 -17.59 2.78
C LYS A 208 11.32 -16.65 3.00
N SER A 209 11.18 -16.09 4.22
CA SER A 209 10.10 -15.15 4.54
C SER A 209 10.28 -13.81 3.84
N CYS A 210 11.53 -13.34 3.76
CA CYS A 210 11.88 -12.13 3.01
C CYS A 210 11.65 -12.31 1.51
N ASN A 211 12.06 -13.44 0.93
CA ASN A 211 11.79 -13.76 -0.48
C ASN A 211 10.31 -13.69 -0.81
N LYS A 212 9.46 -14.28 0.06
CA LYS A 212 8.02 -14.25 -0.14
C LYS A 212 7.47 -12.82 -0.11
N LEU A 213 7.93 -11.96 0.81
CA LEU A 213 7.52 -10.58 0.87
C LEU A 213 7.89 -9.82 -0.41
N PHE A 214 9.14 -9.96 -0.86
CA PHE A 214 9.64 -9.25 -2.03
C PHE A 214 8.97 -9.73 -3.32
N ASP A 215 8.62 -11.00 -3.40
CA ASP A 215 7.89 -11.59 -4.53
C ASP A 215 6.42 -11.11 -4.62
N GLU A 216 5.81 -10.83 -3.46
CA GLU A 216 4.45 -10.26 -3.38
C GLU A 216 4.44 -8.74 -3.66
N SER A 217 5.56 -8.06 -3.51
CA SER A 217 5.68 -6.61 -3.71
C SER A 217 5.84 -6.26 -5.20
N LEU A 218 5.09 -5.27 -5.67
CA LEU A 218 5.25 -4.71 -7.02
C LEU A 218 6.57 -3.94 -7.17
N CYS A 219 7.09 -3.36 -6.09
CA CYS A 219 8.39 -2.69 -6.04
C CYS A 219 8.99 -2.86 -4.63
N PRO A 220 9.84 -3.88 -4.41
CA PRO A 220 10.46 -4.11 -3.10
C PRO A 220 11.27 -2.93 -2.59
N GLU A 221 11.93 -2.18 -3.47
CA GLU A 221 12.75 -1.02 -3.11
C GLU A 221 11.90 0.08 -2.47
N ASP A 222 10.79 0.44 -3.11
CA ASP A 222 9.89 1.47 -2.61
C ASP A 222 9.14 1.00 -1.37
N LEU A 223 8.84 -0.32 -1.27
CA LEU A 223 8.28 -0.90 -0.05
C LEU A 223 9.23 -0.73 1.14
N LEU A 224 10.54 -0.89 0.95
CA LEU A 224 11.53 -0.63 2.00
C LEU A 224 11.62 0.85 2.35
N LEU A 225 11.48 1.76 1.38
CA LEU A 225 11.43 3.20 1.64
C LEU A 225 10.17 3.59 2.41
N LEU A 226 9.01 3.02 2.07
CA LEU A 226 7.76 3.23 2.81
C LEU A 226 7.90 2.73 4.26
N ALA A 227 8.41 1.53 4.47
CA ALA A 227 8.64 0.97 5.79
C ALA A 227 9.65 1.80 6.62
N LYS A 228 10.66 2.39 5.96
CA LYS A 228 11.59 3.32 6.58
C LYS A 228 10.90 4.64 6.95
N ALA A 229 10.07 5.18 6.06
CA ALA A 229 9.32 6.41 6.33
C ALA A 229 8.37 6.22 7.52
N ASP A 230 7.60 5.13 7.56
CA ASP A 230 6.72 4.76 8.67
C ASP A 230 7.49 4.62 9.99
N ALA A 231 8.58 3.87 10.00
CA ALA A 231 9.37 3.67 11.21
C ALA A 231 10.03 4.96 11.72
N THR A 232 10.53 5.82 10.82
CA THR A 232 11.29 7.03 11.18
C THR A 232 10.44 8.31 11.16
N GLY A 233 9.17 8.24 10.78
CA GLY A 233 8.18 9.29 10.89
C GLY A 233 7.58 9.42 12.30
N LYS A 234 8.32 9.01 13.32
CA LYS A 234 7.95 9.08 14.74
C LYS A 234 8.94 9.93 15.50
N THR A 235 8.47 10.59 16.56
CA THR A 235 9.37 11.31 17.46
C THR A 235 10.18 10.32 18.31
N GLY A 236 11.49 10.56 18.43
CA GLY A 236 12.38 9.73 19.27
C GLY A 236 12.63 8.32 18.76
N PHE A 237 12.50 8.09 17.45
CA PHE A 237 12.75 6.77 16.89
C PHE A 237 14.22 6.35 17.03
N PRO A 238 14.51 5.09 17.41
CA PRO A 238 15.87 4.58 17.46
C PRO A 238 16.51 4.51 16.07
N ASP A 239 17.84 4.37 16.02
CA ASP A 239 18.57 4.23 14.76
C ASP A 239 17.99 3.13 13.86
N TYR A 240 17.60 3.50 12.63
CA TYR A 240 17.04 2.57 11.65
C TYR A 240 18.10 1.81 10.86
N ALA A 241 19.38 2.16 10.97
CA ALA A 241 20.46 1.59 10.17
C ALA A 241 20.57 0.05 10.28
N PRO A 242 20.41 -0.58 11.46
CA PRO A 242 20.45 -2.04 11.57
C PRO A 242 19.29 -2.71 10.81
N THR A 243 18.07 -2.17 10.92
CA THR A 243 16.88 -2.66 10.22
C THR A 243 17.06 -2.50 8.70
N GLU A 244 17.50 -1.34 8.25
CA GLU A 244 17.77 -1.08 6.83
C GLU A 244 18.82 -2.03 6.27
N SER A 245 19.93 -2.24 6.98
CA SER A 245 21.02 -3.16 6.59
C SER A 245 20.50 -4.59 6.41
N TYR A 246 19.74 -5.09 7.39
CA TYR A 246 19.12 -6.41 7.32
C TYR A 246 18.21 -6.55 6.09
N LEU A 247 17.30 -5.60 5.87
CA LEU A 247 16.33 -5.64 4.77
C LEU A 247 17.01 -5.52 3.40
N ARG A 248 18.00 -4.64 3.25
CA ARG A 248 18.77 -4.50 2.01
C ARG A 248 19.59 -5.74 1.69
N THR A 249 20.20 -6.36 2.70
CA THR A 249 20.92 -7.64 2.53
C THR A 249 19.96 -8.75 2.06
N ALA A 250 18.79 -8.85 2.69
CA ALA A 250 17.77 -9.82 2.29
C ALA A 250 17.25 -9.58 0.86
N LEU A 251 17.08 -8.30 0.47
CA LEU A 251 16.65 -7.93 -0.88
C LEU A 251 17.72 -8.26 -1.93
N ALA A 252 18.99 -8.00 -1.62
CA ALA A 252 20.11 -8.37 -2.49
C ALA A 252 20.18 -9.90 -2.70
N ALA A 253 19.99 -10.68 -1.64
CA ALA A 253 19.93 -12.14 -1.73
C ALA A 253 18.73 -12.64 -2.57
N TYR A 254 17.55 -12.01 -2.43
CA TYR A 254 16.38 -12.28 -3.26
C TYR A 254 16.65 -12.02 -4.74
N ARG A 255 17.24 -10.87 -5.08
CA ARG A 255 17.63 -10.54 -6.45
C ARG A 255 18.65 -11.53 -7.02
N ALA A 256 19.67 -11.89 -6.25
CA ALA A 256 20.64 -12.90 -6.64
C ALA A 256 19.99 -14.26 -6.90
N LEU A 257 19.01 -14.64 -6.07
CA LEU A 257 18.23 -15.85 -6.27
C LEU A 257 17.45 -15.80 -7.60
N LEU A 258 16.80 -14.68 -7.91
CA LEU A 258 16.03 -14.52 -9.15
C LEU A 258 16.90 -14.39 -10.41
N ALA A 259 18.14 -13.98 -10.30
CA ALA A 259 19.08 -13.90 -11.43
C ALA A 259 19.57 -15.28 -11.88
N GLN A 260 19.52 -16.30 -11.01
CA GLN A 260 19.99 -17.65 -11.37
C GLN A 260 18.96 -18.36 -12.27
N PRO A 261 19.41 -19.14 -13.28
CA PRO A 261 18.52 -19.99 -14.06
C PRO A 261 17.77 -20.99 -13.17
N TYR A 262 16.46 -21.09 -13.36
CA TYR A 262 15.63 -22.02 -12.59
C TYR A 262 14.70 -22.84 -13.50
N VAL A 263 13.78 -23.62 -12.94
CA VAL A 263 12.87 -24.49 -13.71
C VAL A 263 11.97 -23.66 -14.61
N GLN A 264 12.00 -23.98 -15.89
CA GLN A 264 11.21 -23.36 -16.96
C GLN A 264 10.36 -24.40 -17.71
N GLY A 265 9.45 -23.95 -18.57
CA GLY A 265 8.65 -24.82 -19.41
C GLY A 265 9.48 -25.78 -20.27
N ALA A 266 10.62 -25.32 -20.80
CA ALA A 266 11.55 -26.15 -21.56
C ALA A 266 12.14 -27.32 -20.74
N ASP A 267 12.42 -27.12 -19.45
CA ASP A 267 12.89 -28.19 -18.57
C ASP A 267 11.82 -29.29 -18.38
N LEU A 268 10.53 -28.88 -18.31
CA LEU A 268 9.41 -29.80 -18.20
C LEU A 268 9.18 -30.57 -19.50
N VAL A 269 9.35 -29.91 -20.65
CA VAL A 269 9.29 -30.59 -21.98
C VAL A 269 10.42 -31.60 -22.09
N ALA A 270 11.64 -31.23 -21.73
CA ALA A 270 12.80 -32.14 -21.71
C ALA A 270 12.59 -33.33 -20.75
N ALA A 271 11.82 -33.16 -19.68
CA ALA A 271 11.41 -34.21 -18.74
C ALA A 271 10.23 -35.08 -19.27
N GLY A 272 9.80 -34.92 -20.53
CA GLY A 272 8.78 -35.74 -21.21
C GLY A 272 7.33 -35.30 -21.00
N PHE A 273 7.09 -34.04 -20.59
CA PHE A 273 5.75 -33.51 -20.44
C PHE A 273 5.36 -32.65 -21.65
N ALA A 274 4.18 -32.90 -22.21
CA ALA A 274 3.62 -32.05 -23.26
C ALA A 274 3.06 -30.75 -22.65
N PRO A 275 3.27 -29.58 -23.27
CA PRO A 275 2.66 -28.32 -22.85
C PRO A 275 1.14 -28.42 -22.75
N GLY A 276 0.55 -27.85 -21.70
CA GLY A 276 -0.89 -27.87 -21.46
C GLY A 276 -1.30 -27.03 -20.24
N LYS A 277 -2.58 -27.11 -19.88
CA LYS A 277 -3.19 -26.33 -18.77
C LYS A 277 -2.48 -26.50 -17.42
N ASP A 278 -1.81 -27.65 -17.19
CA ASP A 278 -1.14 -27.94 -15.93
C ASP A 278 0.27 -27.31 -15.83
N PHE A 279 0.82 -26.76 -16.95
CA PHE A 279 2.15 -26.15 -16.94
C PHE A 279 2.21 -24.89 -16.07
N ALA A 280 1.19 -24.02 -16.13
CA ALA A 280 1.17 -22.81 -15.33
C ALA A 280 1.13 -23.12 -13.81
N PRO A 281 0.26 -24.02 -13.29
CA PRO A 281 0.31 -24.45 -11.90
C PRO A 281 1.65 -25.12 -11.52
N ALA A 282 2.25 -25.92 -12.42
CA ALA A 282 3.53 -26.58 -12.19
C ALA A 282 4.68 -25.55 -12.07
N LEU A 283 4.74 -24.56 -12.96
CA LEU A 283 5.73 -23.48 -12.91
C LEU A 283 5.53 -22.59 -11.68
N ALA A 284 4.29 -22.34 -11.26
CA ALA A 284 4.00 -21.66 -10.01
C ALA A 284 4.50 -22.44 -8.78
N LEU A 285 4.41 -23.78 -8.81
CA LEU A 285 5.03 -24.63 -7.77
C LEU A 285 6.55 -24.49 -7.81
N ALA A 286 7.17 -24.58 -8.99
CA ALA A 286 8.61 -24.40 -9.14
C ALA A 286 9.07 -23.04 -8.59
N HIS A 287 8.34 -21.96 -8.89
CA HIS A 287 8.66 -20.63 -8.37
C HIS A 287 8.58 -20.58 -6.83
N ARG A 288 7.55 -21.15 -6.21
CA ARG A 288 7.47 -21.27 -4.74
C ARG A 288 8.64 -22.04 -4.14
N LEU A 289 9.08 -23.12 -4.81
CA LEU A 289 10.26 -23.89 -4.39
C LEU A 289 11.54 -23.06 -4.51
N ARG A 290 11.68 -22.25 -5.58
CA ARG A 290 12.75 -21.28 -5.73
C ARG A 290 12.83 -20.31 -4.56
N LEU A 291 11.70 -19.68 -4.21
CA LEU A 291 11.62 -18.73 -3.10
C LEU A 291 11.95 -19.40 -1.75
N ALA A 292 11.70 -20.71 -1.64
CA ALA A 292 12.09 -21.51 -0.48
C ALA A 292 13.57 -21.93 -0.47
N GLY A 293 14.34 -21.59 -1.52
CA GLY A 293 15.77 -21.96 -1.62
C GLY A 293 16.03 -23.40 -2.06
N VAL A 294 15.03 -24.08 -2.62
CA VAL A 294 15.20 -25.45 -3.11
C VAL A 294 16.07 -25.46 -4.38
N PRO A 295 17.08 -26.34 -4.50
CA PRO A 295 17.91 -26.44 -5.70
C PRO A 295 17.09 -26.78 -6.95
N LYS A 296 17.53 -26.29 -8.15
CA LYS A 296 16.81 -26.47 -9.44
C LYS A 296 16.48 -27.94 -9.72
N GLN A 297 17.41 -28.86 -9.52
CA GLN A 297 17.21 -30.28 -9.81
C GLN A 297 16.10 -30.89 -8.94
N GLU A 298 16.11 -30.60 -7.66
CA GLU A 298 15.09 -31.06 -6.72
C GLU A 298 13.72 -30.45 -7.04
N ALA A 299 13.68 -29.14 -7.33
CA ALA A 299 12.47 -28.46 -7.74
C ALA A 299 11.88 -29.05 -9.04
N LEU A 300 12.73 -29.39 -10.02
CA LEU A 300 12.29 -30.05 -11.24
C LEU A 300 11.66 -31.42 -10.95
N ALA A 301 12.30 -32.22 -10.08
CA ALA A 301 11.76 -33.50 -9.67
C ALA A 301 10.39 -33.39 -8.98
N GLN A 302 10.23 -32.44 -8.05
CA GLN A 302 8.96 -32.18 -7.36
C GLN A 302 7.88 -31.68 -8.33
N THR A 303 8.23 -30.77 -9.26
CA THR A 303 7.33 -30.26 -10.29
C THR A 303 6.88 -31.35 -11.26
N ALA A 304 7.79 -32.22 -11.69
CA ALA A 304 7.47 -33.39 -12.49
C ALA A 304 6.54 -34.37 -11.78
N ALA A 305 6.76 -34.60 -10.49
CA ALA A 305 5.87 -35.42 -9.67
C ALA A 305 4.46 -34.85 -9.55
N PHE A 306 4.34 -33.52 -9.43
CA PHE A 306 3.06 -32.81 -9.44
C PHE A 306 2.29 -33.06 -10.74
N LEU A 307 2.94 -32.89 -11.91
CA LEU A 307 2.34 -33.14 -13.23
C LEU A 307 1.89 -34.59 -13.41
N ARG A 308 2.68 -35.57 -12.92
CA ARG A 308 2.30 -36.99 -12.98
C ARG A 308 1.04 -37.31 -12.14
N LYS A 309 0.89 -36.70 -10.98
CA LYS A 309 -0.29 -36.86 -10.12
C LYS A 309 -1.56 -36.27 -10.75
N GLY A 310 -1.45 -35.13 -11.42
CA GLY A 310 -2.55 -34.49 -12.16
C GLY A 310 -3.10 -35.43 -13.24
N ARG A 311 -2.21 -35.99 -14.08
CA ARG A 311 -2.58 -36.95 -15.15
C ARG A 311 -3.26 -38.23 -14.62
N LYS A 312 -2.86 -38.76 -13.47
CA LYS A 312 -3.50 -39.93 -12.87
C LYS A 312 -4.93 -39.67 -12.41
N LYS A 313 -5.24 -38.47 -11.93
CA LYS A 313 -6.62 -38.11 -11.54
C LYS A 313 -7.56 -37.97 -12.74
N GLU A 314 -7.06 -37.52 -13.89
CA GLU A 314 -7.86 -37.41 -15.13
C GLU A 314 -8.06 -38.76 -15.83
N ALA A 315 -7.15 -39.71 -15.62
CA ALA A 315 -7.23 -41.09 -16.20
C ALA A 315 -8.12 -42.05 -15.42
N SER A 316 -8.62 -41.66 -14.23
CA SER A 316 -9.57 -42.49 -13.47
C SER A 316 -10.99 -42.22 -13.97
N PRO A 317 -11.73 -43.19 -14.55
CA PRO A 317 -13.09 -42.98 -15.00
C PRO A 317 -14.00 -42.67 -13.77
N PRO A 318 -15.04 -41.86 -13.97
CA PRO A 318 -16.02 -41.59 -12.92
C PRO A 318 -16.67 -42.93 -12.54
N GLY A 319 -16.44 -43.40 -11.32
CA GLY A 319 -17.07 -44.58 -10.77
C GLY A 319 -18.58 -44.43 -10.69
N GLY A 320 -19.28 -44.83 -11.75
CA GLY A 320 -20.71 -44.90 -11.87
C GLY A 320 -21.12 -46.35 -12.04
N ALA A 321 -21.21 -47.09 -10.95
CA ALA A 321 -22.00 -48.35 -10.96
C ALA A 321 -23.47 -47.94 -10.95
N PRO A 322 -24.31 -48.43 -11.92
CA PRO A 322 -25.74 -48.23 -11.83
C PRO A 322 -26.27 -49.06 -10.67
N LYS A 323 -26.90 -48.42 -9.69
CA LYS A 323 -27.72 -49.13 -8.68
C LYS A 323 -28.85 -49.85 -9.41
N SER A 324 -28.79 -51.19 -9.48
CA SER A 324 -29.89 -52.01 -9.88
C SER A 324 -31.06 -51.86 -8.86
N PHE A 325 -32.19 -51.39 -9.34
CA PHE A 325 -33.44 -51.44 -8.59
C PHE A 325 -33.97 -52.89 -8.56
N PRO A 326 -34.36 -53.42 -7.40
CA PRO A 326 -35.08 -54.72 -7.38
C PRO A 326 -36.51 -54.49 -7.88
N SER A 327 -36.90 -55.29 -8.87
CA SER A 327 -38.25 -55.43 -9.34
C SER A 327 -39.13 -56.02 -8.24
N GLY A 328 -39.99 -55.21 -7.62
CA GLY A 328 -41.01 -55.65 -6.68
C GLY A 328 -42.16 -56.30 -7.44
N GLY A 329 -42.40 -57.56 -7.16
CA GLY A 329 -43.49 -58.35 -7.71
C GLY A 329 -44.85 -57.87 -7.24
N ALA A 330 -45.82 -57.97 -8.12
CA ALA A 330 -47.24 -57.83 -7.87
C ALA A 330 -47.73 -59.01 -6.98
N GLY A 331 -48.52 -58.70 -5.96
CA GLY A 331 -49.26 -59.65 -5.14
C GLY A 331 -50.60 -59.02 -4.73
N SER A 332 -51.62 -59.54 -5.37
CA SER A 332 -53.03 -59.34 -5.14
C SER A 332 -53.49 -59.64 -3.71
N ARG A 333 -54.22 -58.77 -3.10
CA ARG A 333 -55.59 -58.88 -2.55
C ARG A 333 -56.03 -57.61 -1.92
#